data_08de69261a38356efba4ec8e7f45f98d
#
_entry.id   08de69261a38356efba4ec8e7f45f98d
#
_cell.length_a   1.000
_cell.length_b   1.000
_cell.length_c   1.000
_cell.angle_alpha   90.00
_cell.angle_beta   90.00
_cell.angle_gamma   90.00
#
_symmetry.space_group_name_H-M   'P 1'
#
loop_
_entity.id
_entity.type
_entity.pdbx_description
1 polymer ?
#
loop_
_entity_poly.entity_id
_entity_poly.type
_entity_poly.pdbx_seq_one_letter_code
_entity_poly.pdbx_strand_id
1 'polypeptide(L)'
;TVLEFFNVGLPKNMQGRPIRTVIEKDEKIRDYALFGIHGAHVNIYDGKYIYMKAPVSEKNTPLYEYTLMPMHMRNMFSPAELEKAEAVSGNCFNFTKGCPVWKIPKGNGNGSKDFSDLLINGKDSEEAKHIDNNSMVNAANFGDKLFDMEKDPKQTTVLEDNAIEAYMANLLQKAMKENDCPMEQFERIGISGTEVIREEDIHLLHKKEKEALQPSILKNLAWSKGAINTYQALMKFIPASDKEHVREVLETKIPTKITEEKIIPNNILDIIPDVIPEEYVDMVEYFVGLSGRTE
;
A
#
# COMPACT_ATOMS: atom_id res chain seq x y z
N THR A 1 -19.37 -3.81 24.90
CA THR A 1 -19.10 -3.24 26.25
C THR A 1 -20.21 -2.29 26.68
N VAL A 2 -20.49 -1.22 25.92
CA VAL A 2 -21.54 -0.24 26.28
C VAL A 2 -22.92 -0.90 26.34
N LEU A 3 -23.32 -1.64 25.31
CA LEU A 3 -24.60 -2.34 25.28
C LEU A 3 -24.70 -3.37 26.43
N GLU A 4 -23.63 -4.11 26.68
CA GLU A 4 -23.56 -5.06 27.80
C GLU A 4 -23.73 -4.35 29.16
N PHE A 5 -23.08 -3.20 29.36
CA PHE A 5 -23.21 -2.41 30.57
C PHE A 5 -24.66 -2.00 30.85
N PHE A 6 -25.41 -1.66 29.81
CA PHE A 6 -26.83 -1.34 29.90
C PHE A 6 -27.77 -2.54 29.75
N ASN A 7 -27.22 -3.78 29.77
CA ASN A 7 -27.97 -5.03 29.59
C ASN A 7 -28.81 -5.07 28.30
N VAL A 8 -28.30 -4.49 27.21
CA VAL A 8 -28.89 -4.49 25.89
C VAL A 8 -28.25 -5.56 25.03
N GLY A 9 -29.07 -6.38 24.36
CA GLY A 9 -28.58 -7.44 23.46
C GLY A 9 -27.76 -6.89 22.30
N LEU A 10 -26.75 -7.63 21.88
CA LEU A 10 -25.91 -7.26 20.75
C LEU A 10 -26.66 -7.42 19.42
N PRO A 11 -26.85 -6.37 18.62
CA PRO A 11 -27.46 -6.49 17.29
C PRO A 11 -26.64 -7.36 16.34
N LYS A 12 -27.30 -8.09 15.43
CA LYS A 12 -26.65 -9.03 14.49
C LYS A 12 -25.60 -8.40 13.57
N ASN A 13 -25.74 -7.10 13.28
CA ASN A 13 -24.84 -6.35 12.42
C ASN A 13 -23.66 -5.70 13.17
N MET A 14 -23.51 -5.94 14.47
CA MET A 14 -22.37 -5.47 15.26
C MET A 14 -21.38 -6.60 15.49
N GLN A 15 -20.13 -6.37 15.12
CA GLN A 15 -19.02 -7.33 15.28
C GLN A 15 -18.20 -7.07 16.57
N GLY A 16 -18.40 -5.92 17.21
CA GLY A 16 -17.70 -5.57 18.44
C GLY A 16 -18.09 -6.52 19.60
N ARG A 17 -17.10 -7.01 20.33
CA ARG A 17 -17.29 -7.86 21.51
C ARG A 17 -17.10 -7.06 22.79
N PRO A 18 -17.80 -7.41 23.89
CA PRO A 18 -17.55 -6.83 25.19
C PRO A 18 -16.13 -7.05 25.66
N ILE A 19 -15.52 -6.04 26.28
CA ILE A 19 -14.14 -6.13 26.79
C ILE A 19 -14.08 -6.48 28.29
N ARG A 20 -15.19 -6.76 28.94
CA ARG A 20 -15.23 -7.08 30.39
C ARG A 20 -14.31 -8.24 30.75
N THR A 21 -14.38 -9.34 30.01
CA THR A 21 -13.55 -10.53 30.26
C THR A 21 -12.07 -10.26 30.06
N VAL A 22 -11.71 -9.36 29.13
CA VAL A 22 -10.31 -8.89 28.97
C VAL A 22 -9.87 -8.13 30.22
N ILE A 23 -10.71 -7.23 30.75
CA ILE A 23 -10.36 -6.41 31.93
C ILE A 23 -10.28 -7.25 33.20
N GLU A 24 -11.24 -8.17 33.40
CA GLU A 24 -11.36 -8.93 34.64
C GLU A 24 -10.45 -10.17 34.70
N LYS A 25 -10.15 -10.79 33.55
CA LYS A 25 -9.51 -12.10 33.46
C LYS A 25 -8.37 -12.20 32.47
N ASP A 26 -8.07 -11.13 31.77
CA ASP A 26 -7.09 -11.11 30.64
C ASP A 26 -7.41 -12.17 29.55
N GLU A 27 -8.70 -12.45 29.35
CA GLU A 27 -9.15 -13.41 28.33
C GLU A 27 -9.16 -12.79 26.94
N LYS A 28 -8.55 -13.46 25.96
CA LYS A 28 -8.54 -13.08 24.56
C LYS A 28 -9.96 -13.14 23.97
N ILE A 29 -10.46 -12.04 23.43
CA ILE A 29 -11.83 -11.95 22.86
C ILE A 29 -11.85 -12.00 21.34
N ARG A 30 -10.70 -11.97 20.66
CA ARG A 30 -10.57 -12.09 19.20
C ARG A 30 -9.24 -12.70 18.83
N ASP A 31 -9.21 -13.42 17.72
CA ASP A 31 -8.01 -14.12 17.25
C ASP A 31 -7.12 -13.24 16.38
N TYR A 32 -7.69 -12.20 15.78
CA TYR A 32 -6.97 -11.28 14.91
C TYR A 32 -7.61 -9.89 14.90
N ALA A 33 -6.87 -8.91 14.39
CA ALA A 33 -7.36 -7.58 14.04
C ALA A 33 -6.93 -7.24 12.62
N LEU A 34 -7.90 -6.81 11.78
CA LEU A 34 -7.64 -6.19 10.48
C LEU A 34 -7.52 -4.68 10.65
N PHE A 35 -6.56 -4.07 9.97
CA PHE A 35 -6.39 -2.63 9.97
C PHE A 35 -5.67 -2.17 8.70
N GLY A 36 -5.73 -0.89 8.41
CA GLY A 36 -5.09 -0.32 7.23
C GLY A 36 -5.72 0.98 6.80
N ILE A 37 -5.27 1.43 5.64
CA ILE A 37 -5.73 2.64 5.00
C ILE A 37 -6.22 2.26 3.61
N HIS A 38 -7.28 2.89 3.12
CA HIS A 38 -7.80 2.67 1.79
C HIS A 38 -6.71 2.83 0.73
N GLY A 39 -6.55 1.82 -0.12
CA GLY A 39 -5.53 1.79 -1.18
C GLY A 39 -4.10 1.45 -0.72
N ALA A 40 -3.81 1.39 0.57
CA ALA A 40 -2.51 0.97 1.09
C ALA A 40 -2.45 -0.56 1.34
N HIS A 41 -1.52 -1.00 2.19
CA HIS A 41 -1.44 -2.38 2.64
C HIS A 41 -2.72 -2.82 3.34
N VAL A 42 -3.07 -4.08 3.17
CA VAL A 42 -4.05 -4.75 4.04
C VAL A 42 -3.26 -5.45 5.15
N ASN A 43 -3.50 -5.04 6.38
CA ASN A 43 -2.71 -5.50 7.52
C ASN A 43 -3.53 -6.41 8.42
N ILE A 44 -2.85 -7.42 8.98
CA ILE A 44 -3.42 -8.29 10.00
C ILE A 44 -2.46 -8.46 11.18
N TYR A 45 -3.01 -8.51 12.39
CA TYR A 45 -2.31 -8.76 13.64
C TYR A 45 -2.99 -9.91 14.39
N ASP A 46 -2.24 -10.92 14.79
CA ASP A 46 -2.75 -12.11 15.51
C ASP A 46 -2.52 -12.07 17.02
N GLY A 47 -1.90 -11.01 17.52
CA GLY A 47 -1.47 -10.84 18.91
C GLY A 47 0.04 -10.95 19.08
N LYS A 48 0.76 -11.48 18.08
CA LYS A 48 2.21 -11.61 18.08
C LYS A 48 2.83 -11.06 16.80
N TYR A 49 2.32 -11.45 15.63
CA TYR A 49 2.85 -11.04 14.33
C TYR A 49 1.96 -10.00 13.66
N ILE A 50 2.58 -9.03 13.00
CA ILE A 50 1.91 -8.14 12.04
C ILE A 50 2.36 -8.53 10.64
N TYR A 51 1.39 -8.81 9.77
CA TYR A 51 1.61 -8.99 8.35
C TYR A 51 0.93 -7.87 7.57
N MET A 52 1.70 -7.20 6.71
CA MET A 52 1.27 -6.09 5.88
C MET A 52 1.37 -6.53 4.42
N LYS A 53 0.23 -6.87 3.82
CA LYS A 53 0.16 -7.32 2.43
C LYS A 53 0.01 -6.15 1.49
N ALA A 54 0.99 -5.94 0.62
CA ALA A 54 1.01 -4.88 -0.37
C ALA A 54 0.12 -5.22 -1.59
N PRO A 55 -0.32 -4.20 -2.36
CA PRO A 55 -0.83 -4.41 -3.71
C PRO A 55 0.23 -5.07 -4.61
N VAL A 56 -0.20 -5.94 -5.52
CA VAL A 56 0.72 -6.65 -6.45
C VAL A 56 1.17 -5.80 -7.63
N SER A 57 0.53 -4.65 -7.84
CA SER A 57 0.80 -3.75 -8.97
C SER A 57 0.96 -2.32 -8.50
N GLU A 58 1.92 -1.61 -9.07
CA GLU A 58 2.10 -0.17 -8.84
C GLU A 58 0.89 0.66 -9.28
N LYS A 59 0.10 0.16 -10.23
CA LYS A 59 -1.18 0.76 -10.61
C LYS A 59 -2.22 0.67 -9.50
N ASN A 60 -1.97 -0.17 -8.49
CA ASN A 60 -2.85 -0.39 -7.34
C ASN A 60 -4.31 -0.63 -7.72
N THR A 61 -4.52 -1.44 -8.75
CA THR A 61 -5.84 -1.79 -9.30
C THR A 61 -6.06 -3.29 -9.24
N PRO A 62 -7.33 -3.74 -9.16
CA PRO A 62 -8.56 -2.95 -9.05
C PRO A 62 -8.72 -2.35 -7.63
N LEU A 63 -9.13 -1.09 -7.56
CA LEU A 63 -9.42 -0.40 -6.29
C LEU A 63 -10.76 0.33 -6.41
N TYR A 64 -11.64 0.09 -5.42
CA TYR A 64 -12.96 0.70 -5.37
C TYR A 64 -13.23 1.26 -3.97
N GLU A 65 -13.98 2.34 -3.94
CA GLU A 65 -14.61 2.83 -2.73
C GLU A 65 -16.07 2.36 -2.69
N TYR A 66 -16.49 1.79 -1.56
CA TYR A 66 -17.86 1.40 -1.31
C TYR A 66 -18.44 2.31 -0.24
N THR A 67 -19.49 3.03 -0.57
CA THR A 67 -20.07 4.03 0.35
C THR A 67 -21.59 4.09 0.25
N LEU A 68 -22.21 4.40 1.40
CA LEU A 68 -23.63 4.77 1.47
C LEU A 68 -23.85 6.29 1.28
N MET A 69 -22.76 7.07 1.37
CA MET A 69 -22.82 8.53 1.23
C MET A 69 -22.26 8.95 -0.14
N PRO A 70 -22.94 9.85 -0.87
CA PRO A 70 -22.46 10.34 -2.15
C PRO A 70 -21.39 11.45 -1.98
N MET A 71 -20.50 11.30 -1.01
CA MET A 71 -19.47 12.29 -0.70
C MET A 71 -18.27 11.66 -0.01
N HIS A 72 -17.11 12.28 -0.17
CA HIS A 72 -15.95 12.09 0.68
C HIS A 72 -16.19 12.65 2.09
N MET A 73 -15.26 12.45 3.01
CA MET A 73 -15.42 12.95 4.38
C MET A 73 -15.67 14.45 4.46
N ARG A 74 -15.15 15.24 3.53
CA ARG A 74 -15.26 16.71 3.53
C ARG A 74 -15.85 17.31 2.26
N ASN A 75 -15.78 16.61 1.15
CA ASN A 75 -16.14 17.12 -0.17
C ASN A 75 -17.15 16.21 -0.87
N MET A 76 -17.99 16.78 -1.73
CA MET A 76 -18.84 16.02 -2.64
C MET A 76 -17.95 15.27 -3.66
N PHE A 77 -18.42 14.11 -4.14
CA PHE A 77 -17.83 13.49 -5.31
C PHE A 77 -17.90 14.40 -6.51
N SER A 78 -16.85 14.42 -7.31
CA SER A 78 -16.84 15.10 -8.59
C SER A 78 -17.75 14.38 -9.60
N PRO A 79 -18.27 15.07 -10.63
CA PRO A 79 -19.01 14.41 -11.71
C PRO A 79 -18.22 13.27 -12.37
N ALA A 80 -16.91 13.42 -12.53
CA ALA A 80 -16.05 12.40 -13.13
C ALA A 80 -15.91 11.12 -12.27
N GLU A 81 -15.98 11.24 -10.95
CA GLU A 81 -16.02 10.09 -10.04
C GLU A 81 -17.37 9.37 -10.11
N LEU A 82 -18.46 10.15 -10.18
CA LEU A 82 -19.82 9.60 -10.23
C LEU A 82 -20.17 9.00 -11.60
N GLU A 83 -19.56 9.46 -12.68
CA GLU A 83 -19.80 8.95 -14.04
C GLU A 83 -19.49 7.44 -14.14
N LYS A 84 -18.51 6.96 -13.38
CA LYS A 84 -18.09 5.56 -13.34
C LYS A 84 -18.62 4.80 -12.13
N ALA A 85 -19.46 5.44 -11.32
CA ALA A 85 -20.01 4.84 -10.12
C ALA A 85 -21.16 3.89 -10.48
N GLU A 86 -21.24 2.78 -9.76
CA GLU A 86 -22.30 1.79 -9.88
C GLU A 86 -23.06 1.66 -8.57
N ALA A 87 -24.38 1.56 -8.63
CA ALA A 87 -25.19 1.15 -7.49
C ALA A 87 -25.21 -0.38 -7.43
N VAL A 88 -24.58 -0.95 -6.40
CA VAL A 88 -24.55 -2.39 -6.20
C VAL A 88 -25.50 -2.82 -5.10
N SER A 89 -25.94 -4.09 -5.15
CA SER A 89 -26.86 -4.65 -4.18
C SER A 89 -26.34 -4.48 -2.75
N GLY A 90 -27.23 -4.09 -1.85
CA GLY A 90 -26.93 -3.96 -0.43
C GLY A 90 -26.60 -5.24 0.32
N ASN A 91 -26.66 -6.38 -0.34
CA ASN A 91 -26.26 -7.67 0.23
C ASN A 91 -24.75 -7.92 0.12
N CYS A 92 -23.97 -6.98 -0.44
CA CYS A 92 -22.52 -7.10 -0.50
C CYS A 92 -21.86 -7.09 0.88
N PHE A 93 -22.45 -6.37 1.84
CA PHE A 93 -21.89 -6.23 3.19
C PHE A 93 -22.98 -6.36 4.24
N ASN A 94 -22.72 -7.16 5.28
CA ASN A 94 -23.67 -7.35 6.38
C ASN A 94 -24.04 -6.04 7.11
N PHE A 95 -23.09 -5.11 7.24
CA PHE A 95 -23.32 -3.85 7.95
C PHE A 95 -24.20 -2.86 7.20
N THR A 96 -24.39 -3.01 5.89
CA THR A 96 -25.28 -2.13 5.10
C THR A 96 -26.76 -2.47 5.25
N LYS A 97 -27.09 -3.61 5.88
CA LYS A 97 -28.47 -4.06 6.15
C LYS A 97 -29.37 -4.12 4.91
N GLY A 98 -28.80 -4.49 3.77
CA GLY A 98 -29.50 -4.56 2.50
C GLY A 98 -29.67 -3.23 1.76
N CYS A 99 -29.17 -2.11 2.29
CA CYS A 99 -29.15 -0.85 1.56
C CYS A 99 -28.17 -0.94 0.39
N PRO A 100 -28.56 -0.52 -0.83
CA PRO A 100 -27.63 -0.41 -1.94
C PRO A 100 -26.47 0.52 -1.59
N VAL A 101 -25.27 0.18 -2.09
CA VAL A 101 -24.06 0.99 -1.91
C VAL A 101 -23.55 1.48 -3.25
N TRP A 102 -22.95 2.64 -3.27
CA TRP A 102 -22.18 3.10 -4.40
C TRP A 102 -20.83 2.39 -4.43
N LYS A 103 -20.50 1.81 -5.58
CA LYS A 103 -19.18 1.28 -5.91
C LYS A 103 -18.50 2.25 -6.87
N ILE A 104 -17.47 2.92 -6.44
CA ILE A 104 -16.80 3.99 -7.17
C ILE A 104 -15.38 3.53 -7.47
N PRO A 105 -14.98 3.39 -8.75
CA PRO A 105 -13.62 3.03 -9.09
C PRO A 105 -12.67 4.15 -8.68
N LYS A 106 -11.60 3.80 -7.97
CA LYS A 106 -10.47 4.66 -7.68
C LYS A 106 -9.35 4.32 -8.67
N GLY A 107 -9.07 5.25 -9.57
CA GLY A 107 -8.02 5.04 -10.56
C GLY A 107 -6.63 5.17 -9.96
N ASN A 108 -5.72 4.40 -10.51
CA ASN A 108 -4.25 4.55 -10.47
C ASN A 108 -3.63 4.97 -9.13
N GLY A 109 -4.13 4.41 -8.02
CA GLY A 109 -3.49 4.64 -6.72
C GLY A 109 -3.72 6.03 -6.13
N ASN A 110 -4.67 6.81 -6.64
CA ASN A 110 -5.15 7.99 -5.92
C ASN A 110 -5.80 7.50 -4.61
N GLY A 111 -4.96 7.18 -3.63
CA GLY A 111 -5.38 7.25 -2.25
C GLY A 111 -6.11 8.56 -2.12
N SER A 112 -7.27 8.56 -1.48
CA SER A 112 -8.11 9.76 -1.49
C SER A 112 -7.23 10.98 -1.21
N LYS A 113 -7.39 12.06 -1.98
CA LYS A 113 -6.77 13.36 -1.65
C LYS A 113 -7.00 13.70 -0.18
N ASP A 114 -8.11 13.22 0.38
CA ASP A 114 -8.50 13.38 1.78
C ASP A 114 -7.50 12.79 2.78
N PHE A 115 -6.83 11.70 2.45
CA PHE A 115 -5.87 11.11 3.37
C PHE A 115 -4.53 11.85 3.37
N SER A 116 -4.12 12.37 2.24
CA SER A 116 -2.93 13.21 2.15
C SER A 116 -3.10 14.53 2.89
N ASP A 117 -4.29 15.13 2.76
CA ASP A 117 -4.64 16.35 3.51
C ASP A 117 -4.65 16.08 5.02
N LEU A 118 -4.96 14.86 5.44
CA LEU A 118 -4.93 14.47 6.85
C LEU A 118 -3.49 14.27 7.37
N LEU A 119 -2.60 13.70 6.56
CA LEU A 119 -1.19 13.46 6.93
C LEU A 119 -0.32 14.72 6.87
N ILE A 120 -0.62 15.66 5.98
CA ILE A 120 0.19 16.85 5.71
C ILE A 120 -0.34 18.10 6.42
N ASN A 121 -0.83 18.00 7.65
CA ASN A 121 -1.15 19.11 8.55
C ASN A 121 -2.53 19.76 8.50
N GLY A 122 -3.52 19.23 7.85
CA GLY A 122 -4.87 19.81 7.87
C GLY A 122 -4.94 21.26 7.38
N LYS A 123 -4.00 21.71 6.57
CA LYS A 123 -3.99 23.03 5.93
C LYS A 123 -4.30 22.88 4.45
N ASP A 124 -5.21 23.74 3.98
CA ASP A 124 -5.47 23.99 2.56
C ASP A 124 -4.27 24.71 1.94
N SER A 125 -3.08 24.11 1.97
CA SER A 125 -1.93 24.71 1.32
C SER A 125 -1.95 24.38 -0.17
N GLU A 126 -1.65 25.37 -1.01
CA GLU A 126 -1.45 25.16 -2.45
C GLU A 126 -0.35 24.11 -2.70
N GLU A 127 0.60 23.98 -1.78
CA GLU A 127 1.66 22.98 -1.78
C GLU A 127 1.15 21.54 -1.67
N ALA A 128 0.08 21.30 -0.89
CA ALA A 128 -0.55 19.98 -0.80
C ALA A 128 -1.23 19.55 -2.12
N LYS A 129 -1.54 20.47 -3.02
CA LYS A 129 -2.18 20.17 -4.31
C LYS A 129 -1.22 19.55 -5.33
N HIS A 130 0.08 19.71 -5.16
CA HIS A 130 1.11 19.25 -6.09
C HIS A 130 1.80 17.95 -5.67
N ILE A 131 1.65 17.52 -4.42
CA ILE A 131 2.13 16.20 -4.02
C ILE A 131 1.18 15.19 -4.64
N ASP A 132 1.58 14.56 -5.72
CA ASP A 132 0.90 13.34 -6.16
C ASP A 132 1.16 12.27 -5.10
N ASN A 133 0.20 12.16 -4.18
CA ASN A 133 0.23 11.30 -3.01
C ASN A 133 0.39 9.81 -3.35
N ASN A 134 0.29 9.45 -4.61
CA ASN A 134 0.46 8.10 -5.09
C ASN A 134 1.89 7.58 -4.97
N SER A 135 2.90 8.42 -5.16
CA SER A 135 4.27 7.95 -5.16
C SER A 135 4.80 7.69 -3.76
N MET A 136 4.52 8.58 -2.80
CA MET A 136 5.05 8.45 -1.44
C MET A 136 4.30 7.43 -0.57
N VAL A 137 3.03 7.16 -0.86
CA VAL A 137 2.20 6.21 -0.10
C VAL A 137 1.75 5.00 -0.92
N ASN A 138 2.30 4.80 -2.13
CA ASN A 138 1.99 3.61 -2.90
C ASN A 138 2.61 2.37 -2.23
N ALA A 139 1.76 1.61 -1.57
CA ALA A 139 2.16 0.45 -0.79
C ALA A 139 2.87 -0.62 -1.64
N ALA A 140 2.59 -0.72 -2.95
CA ALA A 140 3.27 -1.63 -3.86
C ALA A 140 4.78 -1.39 -3.95
N ASN A 141 5.22 -0.13 -3.74
CA ASN A 141 6.64 0.22 -3.76
C ASN A 141 7.40 -0.30 -2.53
N PHE A 142 6.70 -0.61 -1.45
CA PHE A 142 7.29 -1.07 -0.20
C PHE A 142 7.24 -2.59 -0.04
N GLY A 143 6.42 -3.27 -0.85
CA GLY A 143 6.22 -4.71 -0.78
C GLY A 143 5.61 -5.22 0.52
N ASP A 144 5.54 -6.53 0.65
CA ASP A 144 5.02 -7.18 1.84
C ASP A 144 5.98 -7.00 3.03
N LYS A 145 5.42 -6.91 4.24
CA LYS A 145 6.20 -6.80 5.47
C LYS A 145 5.63 -7.72 6.54
N LEU A 146 6.52 -8.40 7.24
CA LEU A 146 6.20 -9.24 8.40
C LEU A 146 7.03 -8.79 9.60
N PHE A 147 6.41 -8.64 10.77
CA PHE A 147 7.08 -8.21 12.00
C PHE A 147 6.68 -9.10 13.18
N ASP A 148 7.63 -9.41 14.06
CA ASP A 148 7.39 -10.05 15.35
C ASP A 148 7.29 -8.96 16.43
N MET A 149 6.08 -8.67 16.89
CA MET A 149 5.80 -7.59 17.82
C MET A 149 6.29 -7.85 19.26
N GLU A 150 6.56 -9.10 19.60
CA GLU A 150 7.16 -9.42 20.90
C GLU A 150 8.66 -9.09 20.91
N LYS A 151 9.36 -9.36 19.81
CA LYS A 151 10.82 -9.13 19.69
C LYS A 151 11.15 -7.74 19.17
N ASP A 152 10.35 -7.21 18.26
CA ASP A 152 10.55 -5.91 17.61
C ASP A 152 9.27 -5.06 17.64
N PRO A 153 8.85 -4.53 18.80
CA PRO A 153 7.65 -3.71 18.91
C PRO A 153 7.74 -2.37 18.13
N LYS A 154 8.93 -1.99 17.68
CA LYS A 154 9.15 -0.79 16.86
C LYS A 154 9.11 -1.05 15.37
N GLN A 155 8.96 -2.31 14.93
CA GLN A 155 8.91 -2.71 13.52
C GLN A 155 10.12 -2.20 12.71
N THR A 156 11.30 -2.34 13.27
CA THR A 156 12.57 -1.88 12.67
C THR A 156 13.19 -2.93 11.75
N THR A 157 12.83 -4.20 11.94
CA THR A 157 13.43 -5.32 11.21
C THR A 157 12.34 -6.22 10.63
N VAL A 158 12.28 -6.30 9.31
CA VAL A 158 11.37 -7.23 8.62
C VAL A 158 11.79 -8.66 8.92
N LEU A 159 10.85 -9.48 9.37
CA LEU A 159 11.06 -10.91 9.60
C LEU A 159 10.98 -11.65 8.26
N GLU A 160 12.00 -12.43 7.95
CA GLU A 160 12.04 -13.33 6.79
C GLU A 160 11.82 -14.77 7.27
N ASP A 161 10.57 -15.22 7.25
CA ASP A 161 10.17 -16.57 7.63
C ASP A 161 8.94 -16.99 6.83
N ASN A 162 9.15 -17.85 5.82
CA ASN A 162 8.10 -18.26 4.90
C ASN A 162 6.97 -19.04 5.58
N ALA A 163 7.25 -19.81 6.62
CA ALA A 163 6.22 -20.56 7.33
C ALA A 163 5.30 -19.62 8.11
N ILE A 164 5.87 -18.63 8.81
CA ILE A 164 5.09 -17.60 9.51
C ILE A 164 4.34 -16.73 8.51
N GLU A 165 4.96 -16.35 7.41
CA GLU A 165 4.30 -15.55 6.37
C GLU A 165 3.11 -16.29 5.75
N ALA A 166 3.26 -17.58 5.41
CA ALA A 166 2.18 -18.42 4.92
C ALA A 166 1.02 -18.51 5.92
N TYR A 167 1.34 -18.70 7.20
CA TYR A 167 0.34 -18.69 8.27
C TYR A 167 -0.43 -17.37 8.32
N MET A 168 0.28 -16.24 8.33
CA MET A 168 -0.32 -14.91 8.41
C MET A 168 -1.11 -14.53 7.14
N ALA A 169 -0.64 -14.95 5.97
CA ALA A 169 -1.36 -14.75 4.70
C ALA A 169 -2.68 -15.54 4.66
N ASN A 170 -2.69 -16.79 5.14
CA ASN A 170 -3.92 -17.58 5.29
C ASN A 170 -4.87 -16.98 6.32
N LEU A 171 -4.35 -16.46 7.44
CA LEU A 171 -5.15 -15.77 8.45
C LEU A 171 -5.76 -14.49 7.87
N LEU A 172 -4.99 -13.72 7.09
CA LEU A 172 -5.48 -12.54 6.37
C LEU A 172 -6.61 -12.90 5.40
N GLN A 173 -6.42 -13.93 4.58
CA GLN A 173 -7.43 -14.42 3.65
C GLN A 173 -8.73 -14.81 4.37
N LYS A 174 -8.62 -15.55 5.48
CA LYS A 174 -9.77 -15.92 6.33
C LYS A 174 -10.46 -14.66 6.87
N ALA A 175 -9.70 -13.75 7.45
CA ALA A 175 -10.22 -12.53 8.03
C ALA A 175 -10.93 -11.64 7.01
N MET A 176 -10.39 -11.50 5.80
CA MET A 176 -11.02 -10.76 4.70
C MET A 176 -12.37 -11.37 4.32
N LYS A 177 -12.46 -12.70 4.20
CA LYS A 177 -13.73 -13.40 3.91
C LYS A 177 -14.76 -13.18 5.01
N GLU A 178 -14.38 -13.34 6.28
CA GLU A 178 -15.26 -13.16 7.43
C GLU A 178 -15.79 -11.72 7.56
N ASN A 179 -15.14 -10.76 6.87
CA ASN A 179 -15.53 -9.35 6.84
C ASN A 179 -16.11 -8.90 5.50
N ASP A 180 -16.71 -9.81 4.74
CA ASP A 180 -17.38 -9.54 3.46
C ASP A 180 -16.49 -8.82 2.44
N CYS A 181 -15.20 -9.10 2.43
CA CYS A 181 -14.25 -8.44 1.54
C CYS A 181 -14.57 -8.76 0.08
N PRO A 182 -14.72 -7.74 -0.81
CA PRO A 182 -14.96 -7.96 -2.22
C PRO A 182 -13.80 -8.69 -2.90
N MET A 183 -14.13 -9.52 -3.92
CA MET A 183 -13.13 -10.36 -4.62
C MET A 183 -12.04 -9.55 -5.29
N GLU A 184 -12.33 -8.36 -5.78
CA GLU A 184 -11.33 -7.46 -6.36
C GLU A 184 -10.24 -7.01 -5.38
N GLN A 185 -10.52 -7.03 -4.06
CA GLN A 185 -9.47 -6.77 -3.07
C GLN A 185 -8.48 -7.94 -2.95
N PHE A 186 -8.94 -9.17 -3.11
CA PHE A 186 -8.06 -10.33 -3.17
C PHE A 186 -7.17 -10.26 -4.42
N GLU A 187 -7.76 -9.90 -5.58
CA GLU A 187 -7.03 -9.67 -6.82
C GLU A 187 -5.98 -8.57 -6.65
N ARG A 188 -6.33 -7.43 -6.06
CA ARG A 188 -5.44 -6.29 -5.85
C ARG A 188 -4.19 -6.65 -5.06
N ILE A 189 -4.33 -7.49 -4.05
CA ILE A 189 -3.20 -7.93 -3.20
C ILE A 189 -2.61 -9.30 -3.61
N GLY A 190 -3.12 -9.91 -4.68
CA GLY A 190 -2.57 -11.15 -5.24
C GLY A 190 -2.76 -12.39 -4.38
N ILE A 191 -3.81 -12.44 -3.56
CA ILE A 191 -4.23 -13.61 -2.80
C ILE A 191 -5.46 -14.20 -3.51
N SER A 192 -5.48 -15.51 -3.78
CA SER A 192 -6.58 -16.14 -4.55
C SER A 192 -7.94 -16.04 -3.89
N GLY A 193 -7.97 -15.88 -2.58
CA GLY A 193 -9.20 -15.93 -1.79
C GLY A 193 -9.76 -17.35 -1.55
N THR A 194 -9.30 -18.36 -2.24
CA THR A 194 -9.86 -19.73 -2.17
C THR A 194 -8.82 -20.80 -1.84
N GLU A 195 -7.60 -20.63 -2.28
CA GLU A 195 -6.53 -21.61 -2.12
C GLU A 195 -5.76 -21.41 -0.83
N VAL A 196 -5.26 -22.50 -0.26
CA VAL A 196 -4.38 -22.46 0.89
C VAL A 196 -2.98 -22.06 0.42
N ILE A 197 -2.45 -21.00 1.00
CA ILE A 197 -1.09 -20.52 0.73
C ILE A 197 -0.12 -21.39 1.53
N ARG A 198 0.81 -22.05 0.86
CA ARG A 198 1.82 -22.89 1.48
C ARG A 198 3.14 -22.16 1.57
N GLU A 199 4.03 -22.64 2.42
CA GLU A 199 5.38 -22.09 2.58
C GLU A 199 6.16 -22.04 1.25
N GLU A 200 6.06 -23.10 0.44
CA GLU A 200 6.67 -23.16 -0.89
C GLU A 200 6.11 -22.13 -1.89
N ASP A 201 4.90 -21.62 -1.67
CA ASP A 201 4.21 -20.70 -2.56
C ASP A 201 4.49 -19.22 -2.23
N ILE A 202 5.12 -18.93 -1.10
CA ILE A 202 5.42 -17.54 -0.66
C ILE A 202 6.24 -16.79 -1.71
N HIS A 203 7.20 -17.45 -2.34
CA HIS A 203 8.00 -16.85 -3.41
C HIS A 203 7.15 -16.39 -4.61
N LEU A 204 5.96 -16.98 -4.84
CA LEU A 204 5.04 -16.57 -5.89
C LEU A 204 4.29 -15.29 -5.53
N LEU A 205 4.00 -15.08 -4.25
CA LEU A 205 3.39 -13.83 -3.77
C LEU A 205 4.34 -12.64 -3.99
N HIS A 206 5.65 -12.88 -3.88
CA HIS A 206 6.69 -11.86 -4.03
C HIS A 206 7.19 -11.70 -5.47
N LYS A 207 6.84 -12.62 -6.39
CA LYS A 207 7.45 -12.73 -7.71
C LYS A 207 7.16 -11.58 -8.66
N LYS A 208 6.08 -10.82 -8.42
CA LYS A 208 5.65 -9.71 -9.30
C LYS A 208 6.48 -8.43 -9.13
N GLU A 209 7.25 -8.30 -8.06
CA GLU A 209 7.97 -7.06 -7.76
C GLU A 209 9.33 -6.90 -8.47
N LYS A 210 9.94 -7.99 -8.97
CA LYS A 210 11.35 -7.94 -9.42
C LYS A 210 11.55 -7.66 -10.92
N GLU A 211 10.54 -7.78 -11.75
CA GLU A 211 10.72 -7.69 -13.22
C GLU A 211 10.67 -6.26 -13.79
N ALA A 212 10.19 -5.27 -13.06
CA ALA A 212 9.85 -3.96 -13.59
C ALA A 212 10.95 -2.87 -13.46
N LEU A 213 12.09 -3.15 -12.83
CA LEU A 213 12.99 -2.09 -12.33
C LEU A 213 14.29 -1.85 -13.12
N GLN A 214 14.50 -2.48 -14.27
CA GLN A 214 15.68 -2.18 -15.09
C GLN A 214 15.31 -1.45 -16.39
N PRO A 215 15.95 -0.31 -16.68
CA PRO A 215 15.79 0.39 -17.95
C PRO A 215 16.22 -0.51 -19.11
N SER A 216 15.44 -0.49 -20.21
CA SER A 216 15.66 -1.43 -21.34
C SER A 216 16.96 -1.15 -22.10
N ILE A 217 17.31 0.12 -22.30
CA ILE A 217 18.50 0.55 -23.05
C ILE A 217 19.78 0.47 -22.19
N LEU A 218 19.65 0.72 -20.89
CA LEU A 218 20.78 0.70 -19.96
C LEU A 218 21.23 -0.72 -19.55
N LYS A 219 20.55 -1.78 -20.02
CA LYS A 219 20.89 -3.19 -19.72
C LYS A 219 22.29 -3.57 -20.17
N ASN A 220 22.81 -2.91 -21.22
CA ASN A 220 24.12 -3.21 -21.79
C ASN A 220 25.26 -2.48 -21.09
N LEU A 221 24.98 -1.62 -20.13
CA LEU A 221 25.97 -0.87 -19.37
C LEU A 221 26.23 -1.57 -18.01
N ALA A 222 27.47 -1.51 -17.56
CA ALA A 222 27.81 -2.01 -16.24
C ALA A 222 27.23 -1.06 -15.16
N TRP A 223 26.57 -1.63 -14.16
CA TRP A 223 26.03 -0.88 -13.02
C TRP A 223 26.84 -1.13 -11.77
N SER A 224 27.16 -0.09 -11.02
CA SER A 224 27.63 -0.29 -9.65
C SER A 224 26.45 -0.70 -8.76
N LYS A 225 26.73 -1.41 -7.65
CA LYS A 225 25.68 -1.76 -6.67
C LYS A 225 25.01 -0.52 -6.12
N GLY A 226 25.76 0.52 -5.81
CA GLY A 226 25.24 1.81 -5.38
C GLY A 226 24.31 2.46 -6.43
N ALA A 227 24.66 2.40 -7.72
CA ALA A 227 23.79 2.94 -8.78
C ALA A 227 22.46 2.18 -8.89
N ILE A 228 22.47 0.86 -8.75
CA ILE A 228 21.25 0.05 -8.73
C ILE A 228 20.36 0.48 -7.56
N ASN A 229 20.93 0.62 -6.37
CA ASN A 229 20.20 1.04 -5.17
C ASN A 229 19.64 2.47 -5.33
N THR A 230 20.44 3.40 -5.88
CA THR A 230 20.03 4.78 -6.15
C THR A 230 18.86 4.82 -7.15
N TYR A 231 18.97 4.09 -8.25
CA TYR A 231 17.89 3.97 -9.24
C TYR A 231 16.60 3.41 -8.63
N GLN A 232 16.71 2.31 -7.89
CA GLN A 232 15.56 1.70 -7.23
C GLN A 232 14.91 2.63 -6.20
N ALA A 233 15.73 3.38 -5.46
CA ALA A 233 15.24 4.38 -4.51
C ALA A 233 14.52 5.52 -5.23
N LEU A 234 15.11 6.08 -6.30
CA LEU A 234 14.47 7.12 -7.11
C LEU A 234 13.12 6.66 -7.66
N MET A 235 13.06 5.47 -8.27
CA MET A 235 11.83 4.95 -8.85
C MET A 235 10.70 4.70 -7.84
N LYS A 236 11.01 4.64 -6.53
CA LYS A 236 9.99 4.58 -5.47
C LYS A 236 9.32 5.94 -5.22
N PHE A 237 10.00 7.05 -5.53
CA PHE A 237 9.43 8.39 -5.42
C PHE A 237 8.62 8.80 -6.64
N ILE A 238 8.76 8.11 -7.77
CA ILE A 238 8.09 8.45 -9.02
C ILE A 238 6.68 7.83 -9.07
N PRO A 239 5.64 8.61 -9.38
CA PRO A 239 4.30 8.10 -9.63
C PRO A 239 4.28 7.04 -10.73
N ALA A 240 3.37 6.06 -10.63
CA ALA A 240 3.27 5.00 -11.63
C ALA A 240 2.97 5.54 -13.04
N SER A 241 2.21 6.64 -13.14
CA SER A 241 1.90 7.34 -14.40
C SER A 241 3.14 7.91 -15.07
N ASP A 242 4.15 8.32 -14.30
CA ASP A 242 5.29 9.09 -14.77
C ASP A 242 6.55 8.23 -14.94
N LYS A 243 6.51 6.99 -14.44
CA LYS A 243 7.66 6.06 -14.47
C LYS A 243 8.19 5.80 -15.89
N GLU A 244 7.31 5.70 -16.88
CA GLU A 244 7.70 5.51 -18.28
C GLU A 244 8.47 6.75 -18.78
N HIS A 245 7.93 7.93 -18.57
CA HIS A 245 8.58 9.18 -18.92
C HIS A 245 9.93 9.35 -18.22
N VAL A 246 9.99 9.08 -16.91
CA VAL A 246 11.25 9.15 -16.14
C VAL A 246 12.27 8.14 -16.65
N ARG A 247 11.85 6.93 -17.01
CA ARG A 247 12.74 5.95 -17.67
C ARG A 247 13.32 6.47 -18.96
N GLU A 248 12.49 7.06 -19.83
CA GLU A 248 12.95 7.65 -21.11
C GLU A 248 13.98 8.76 -20.87
N VAL A 249 13.74 9.64 -19.89
CA VAL A 249 14.68 10.70 -19.51
C VAL A 249 16.00 10.10 -19.01
N LEU A 250 15.96 9.11 -18.12
CA LEU A 250 17.14 8.43 -17.60
C LEU A 250 17.91 7.72 -18.73
N GLU A 251 17.22 6.99 -19.61
CA GLU A 251 17.82 6.30 -20.76
C GLU A 251 18.52 7.25 -21.72
N THR A 252 17.99 8.46 -21.88
CA THR A 252 18.57 9.49 -22.74
C THR A 252 19.74 10.21 -22.09
N LYS A 253 19.63 10.53 -20.80
CA LYS A 253 20.60 11.41 -20.11
C LYS A 253 21.76 10.65 -19.44
N ILE A 254 21.53 9.46 -18.89
CA ILE A 254 22.59 8.68 -18.25
C ILE A 254 23.78 8.45 -19.22
N PRO A 255 23.58 7.98 -20.47
CA PRO A 255 24.69 7.77 -21.39
C PRO A 255 25.53 9.02 -21.66
N THR A 256 24.93 10.21 -21.56
CA THR A 256 25.67 11.48 -21.78
C THR A 256 26.51 11.93 -20.59
N LYS A 257 26.23 11.36 -19.41
CA LYS A 257 26.89 11.72 -18.13
C LYS A 257 27.91 10.66 -17.66
N ILE A 258 28.02 9.55 -18.35
CA ILE A 258 28.97 8.49 -18.01
C ILE A 258 30.36 8.92 -18.47
N THR A 259 31.29 9.01 -17.51
CA THR A 259 32.73 9.27 -17.76
C THR A 259 33.55 8.00 -17.78
N GLU A 260 33.03 6.92 -17.22
CA GLU A 260 33.60 5.58 -17.16
C GLU A 260 32.61 4.59 -17.79
N GLU A 261 33.07 3.39 -18.19
CA GLU A 261 32.19 2.35 -18.76
C GLU A 261 31.18 1.77 -17.75
N LYS A 262 30.90 2.50 -16.67
CA LYS A 262 30.09 2.03 -15.55
C LYS A 262 29.19 3.16 -15.01
N ILE A 263 27.92 2.83 -14.79
CA ILE A 263 26.97 3.72 -14.14
C ILE A 263 27.24 3.75 -12.63
N ILE A 264 27.45 4.94 -12.09
CA ILE A 264 27.63 5.20 -10.65
C ILE A 264 26.44 6.02 -10.09
N PRO A 265 26.25 6.09 -8.75
CA PRO A 265 25.13 6.80 -8.13
C PRO A 265 24.96 8.25 -8.64
N ASN A 266 26.05 8.99 -8.80
CA ASN A 266 26.03 10.37 -9.22
C ASN A 266 25.41 10.55 -10.62
N ASN A 267 25.56 9.58 -11.53
CA ASN A 267 24.93 9.66 -12.86
C ASN A 267 23.39 9.69 -12.78
N ILE A 268 22.82 9.16 -11.69
CA ILE A 268 21.37 9.15 -11.45
C ILE A 268 20.98 10.39 -10.64
N LEU A 269 21.73 10.72 -9.58
CA LEU A 269 21.47 11.91 -8.75
C LEU A 269 21.44 13.19 -9.56
N ASP A 270 22.39 13.36 -10.50
CA ASP A 270 22.48 14.53 -11.40
C ASP A 270 21.28 14.68 -12.36
N ILE A 271 20.38 13.73 -12.41
CA ILE A 271 19.18 13.73 -13.26
C ILE A 271 17.91 14.00 -12.44
N ILE A 272 17.97 13.90 -11.11
CA ILE A 272 16.81 14.15 -10.25
C ILE A 272 16.13 15.49 -10.54
N PRO A 273 16.87 16.62 -10.71
CA PRO A 273 16.25 17.89 -11.04
C PRO A 273 15.48 17.93 -12.37
N ASP A 274 15.74 16.97 -13.26
CA ASP A 274 15.07 16.89 -14.56
C ASP A 274 13.74 16.10 -14.51
N VAL A 275 13.52 15.34 -13.42
CA VAL A 275 12.40 14.39 -13.30
C VAL A 275 11.55 14.61 -12.05
N ILE A 276 12.04 15.46 -11.15
CA ILE A 276 11.36 15.80 -9.88
C ILE A 276 11.07 17.30 -9.88
N PRO A 277 9.88 17.76 -9.45
CA PRO A 277 9.60 19.18 -9.25
C PRO A 277 10.62 19.85 -8.33
N GLU A 278 10.99 21.10 -8.64
CA GLU A 278 12.08 21.83 -8.00
C GLU A 278 11.97 21.87 -6.47
N GLU A 279 10.75 22.00 -5.95
CA GLU A 279 10.47 22.03 -4.51
C GLU A 279 10.76 20.73 -3.74
N TYR A 280 10.92 19.59 -4.46
CA TYR A 280 11.19 18.28 -3.86
C TYR A 280 12.60 17.74 -4.14
N VAL A 281 13.36 18.42 -5.01
CA VAL A 281 14.68 17.95 -5.45
C VAL A 281 15.60 17.66 -4.26
N ASP A 282 15.79 18.63 -3.36
CA ASP A 282 16.69 18.47 -2.21
C ASP A 282 16.30 17.30 -1.31
N MET A 283 14.99 17.13 -1.08
CA MET A 283 14.47 16.03 -0.26
C MET A 283 14.71 14.68 -0.94
N VAL A 284 14.41 14.57 -2.22
CA VAL A 284 14.58 13.32 -2.98
C VAL A 284 16.06 12.98 -3.13
N GLU A 285 16.92 13.94 -3.44
CA GLU A 285 18.38 13.75 -3.48
C GLU A 285 18.95 13.25 -2.16
N TYR A 286 18.49 13.79 -1.04
CA TYR A 286 18.90 13.34 0.28
C TYR A 286 18.56 11.86 0.51
N PHE A 287 17.30 11.47 0.33
CA PHE A 287 16.86 10.08 0.59
C PHE A 287 17.43 9.09 -0.44
N VAL A 288 17.46 9.46 -1.70
CA VAL A 288 18.00 8.63 -2.78
C VAL A 288 19.52 8.49 -2.64
N GLY A 289 20.21 9.57 -2.30
CA GLY A 289 21.66 9.58 -2.08
C GLY A 289 22.10 8.69 -0.90
N LEU A 290 21.28 8.57 0.16
CA LEU A 290 21.55 7.63 1.26
C LEU A 290 21.58 6.17 0.77
N SER A 291 20.71 5.81 -0.18
CA SER A 291 20.63 4.44 -0.73
C SER A 291 21.84 4.06 -1.58
N GLY A 292 22.52 5.04 -2.19
CA GLY A 292 23.75 4.83 -2.98
C GLY A 292 25.01 4.61 -2.16
N ARG A 293 25.00 4.94 -0.85
CA ARG A 293 26.17 4.84 0.03
C ARG A 293 26.34 3.47 0.68
N THR A 294 25.39 2.56 0.53
CA THR A 294 25.52 1.18 1.00
C THR A 294 26.29 0.35 -0.03
N GLU A 295 27.63 0.29 0.11
CA GLU A 295 28.51 -0.67 -0.57
C GLU A 295 28.48 -2.04 0.10
#